data_9f94f6a5ba45483f997a4022d9229a74
#
_entry.id   9f94f6a5ba45483f997a4022d9229a74
#
_cell.length_a   1.000
_cell.length_b   1.000
_cell.length_c   1.000
_cell.angle_alpha   90.00
_cell.angle_beta   90.00
_cell.angle_gamma   90.00
#
_symmetry.space_group_name_H-M   'P 1'
#
loop_
_entity.id
_entity.type
_entity.pdbx_description
1 polymer ?
#
loop_
_entity_poly.entity_id
_entity_poly.type
_entity_poly.pdbx_seq_one_letter_code
_entity_poly.pdbx_strand_id
1 'polypeptide(L)'
;PLILSAMESTPEVRTLVYSPVGTPPAEKMKVGTSRPRLTIRRAALIELIEKYALPGYQLTQLEIQKLAYLLQAAGEPLRLNYVKQQYGPYAENLHFVLQTLNGHYLTGYGDRSRRANLHLLPGANEEAESFLDEYTDTKERLERVSRLIQGFETPYGMELLTTVHWLAMNEDPAAKKDYIVALRGFEAWNQRKRE
;
A
#
# COMPACT_ATOMS: atom_id res chain seq x y z
N PRO A 1 27.26 22.78 -7.75
CA PRO A 1 27.99 23.63 -6.79
C PRO A 1 27.06 24.45 -5.89
N LEU A 2 26.04 25.15 -6.43
CA LEU A 2 25.12 26.01 -5.66
C LEU A 2 24.30 25.25 -4.59
N ILE A 3 23.85 24.04 -4.90
CA ILE A 3 23.05 23.21 -3.98
C ILE A 3 23.94 22.74 -2.81
N LEU A 4 25.14 22.27 -3.07
CA LEU A 4 26.08 21.84 -2.03
C LEU A 4 26.47 22.98 -1.11
N SER A 5 26.75 24.17 -1.65
CA SER A 5 27.08 25.35 -0.86
C SER A 5 25.91 25.83 0.02
N ALA A 6 24.66 25.74 -0.47
CA ALA A 6 23.48 26.06 0.33
C ALA A 6 23.24 25.05 1.46
N MET A 7 23.64 23.78 1.28
CA MET A 7 23.48 22.71 2.27
C MET A 7 24.59 22.77 3.35
N GLU A 8 25.78 23.24 3.04
CA GLU A 8 26.87 23.48 3.99
C GLU A 8 26.55 24.59 5.01
N SER A 9 25.60 25.47 4.67
CA SER A 9 25.16 26.55 5.57
C SER A 9 24.22 26.08 6.70
N THR A 10 23.86 24.80 6.74
CA THR A 10 22.94 24.22 7.74
C THR A 10 23.67 23.11 8.52
N PRO A 11 24.50 23.45 9.53
CA PRO A 11 25.38 22.48 10.21
C PRO A 11 24.65 21.39 10.97
N GLU A 12 23.35 21.57 11.25
CA GLU A 12 22.52 20.59 11.95
C GLU A 12 21.99 19.46 11.03
N VAL A 13 22.15 19.61 9.70
CA VAL A 13 21.66 18.65 8.71
C VAL A 13 22.82 17.91 8.08
N ARG A 14 22.92 16.61 8.35
CA ARG A 14 23.88 15.75 7.65
C ARG A 14 23.41 15.44 6.24
N THR A 15 23.99 16.08 5.25
CA THR A 15 23.67 15.85 3.84
C THR A 15 24.54 14.73 3.28
N LEU A 16 23.91 13.73 2.65
CA LEU A 16 24.58 12.67 1.90
C LEU A 16 24.22 12.82 0.42
N VAL A 17 25.22 13.06 -0.40
CA VAL A 17 25.04 13.17 -1.87
C VAL A 17 25.49 11.86 -2.50
N TYR A 18 24.60 11.23 -3.26
CA TYR A 18 24.89 10.02 -4.02
C TYR A 18 25.04 10.35 -5.50
N SER A 19 26.03 9.74 -6.13
CA SER A 19 26.19 9.84 -7.59
C SER A 19 25.04 9.12 -8.30
N PRO A 20 24.51 9.66 -9.42
CA PRO A 20 23.53 8.98 -10.26
C PRO A 20 24.02 7.62 -10.79
N VAL A 21 25.34 7.48 -10.93
CA VAL A 21 26.02 6.22 -11.31
C VAL A 21 26.65 5.63 -10.06
N GLY A 22 26.22 4.42 -9.68
CA GLY A 22 26.72 3.74 -8.49
C GLY A 22 25.97 4.05 -7.20
N THR A 23 24.73 4.53 -7.30
CA THR A 23 23.82 4.62 -6.16
C THR A 23 23.71 3.25 -5.50
N PRO A 24 23.95 3.11 -4.18
CA PRO A 24 23.77 1.83 -3.50
C PRO A 24 22.33 1.34 -3.65
N PRO A 25 22.10 0.02 -3.70
CA PRO A 25 20.75 -0.54 -3.67
C PRO A 25 19.96 0.02 -2.48
N ALA A 26 18.67 0.16 -2.63
CA ALA A 26 17.80 0.76 -1.61
C ALA A 26 17.98 0.10 -0.22
N GLU A 27 18.23 -1.21 -0.18
CA GLU A 27 18.48 -1.98 1.05
C GLU A 27 19.79 -1.58 1.76
N LYS A 28 20.75 -1.01 1.02
CA LYS A 28 22.06 -0.55 1.54
C LYS A 28 22.09 0.95 1.82
N MET A 29 21.02 1.68 1.51
CA MET A 29 20.95 3.11 1.83
C MET A 29 20.80 3.30 3.34
N LYS A 30 21.58 4.24 3.89
CA LYS A 30 21.45 4.60 5.31
C LYS A 30 20.11 5.31 5.54
N VAL A 31 19.27 4.71 6.36
CA VAL A 31 18.02 5.32 6.82
C VAL A 31 18.36 6.23 8.01
N GLY A 32 18.07 7.53 7.88
CA GLY A 32 18.36 8.53 8.91
C GLY A 32 17.32 8.58 10.05
N THR A 33 16.21 7.85 9.91
CA THR A 33 15.14 7.80 10.92
C THR A 33 15.28 6.57 11.80
N SER A 34 14.76 6.62 13.02
CA SER A 34 14.67 5.46 13.89
C SER A 34 13.64 4.46 13.39
N ARG A 35 13.93 3.17 13.53
CA ARG A 35 13.01 2.09 13.15
C ARG A 35 11.71 2.21 13.95
N PRO A 36 10.55 2.32 13.29
CA PRO A 36 9.28 2.45 13.96
C PRO A 36 8.90 1.12 14.64
N ARG A 37 8.26 1.19 15.79
CA ARG A 37 7.69 -0.01 16.43
C ARG A 37 6.58 -0.59 15.57
N LEU A 38 6.50 -1.90 15.50
CA LEU A 38 5.34 -2.58 14.94
C LEU A 38 4.10 -2.26 15.78
N THR A 39 3.00 -2.13 15.08
CA THR A 39 1.65 -2.09 15.62
C THR A 39 0.83 -3.10 14.83
N ILE A 40 -0.30 -3.56 15.36
CA ILE A 40 -1.18 -4.51 14.67
C ILE A 40 -1.44 -4.07 13.22
N ARG A 41 -1.73 -2.78 13.01
CA ARG A 41 -2.02 -2.21 11.68
C ARG A 41 -0.83 -2.29 10.73
N ARG A 42 0.39 -1.99 11.22
CA ARG A 42 1.61 -2.03 10.41
C ARG A 42 1.97 -3.48 10.07
N ALA A 43 1.93 -4.36 11.06
CA ALA A 43 2.19 -5.77 10.87
C ALA A 43 1.16 -6.41 9.92
N ALA A 44 -0.13 -6.12 10.08
CA ALA A 44 -1.17 -6.62 9.18
C ALA A 44 -0.99 -6.14 7.74
N LEU A 45 -0.55 -4.88 7.53
CA LEU A 45 -0.27 -4.39 6.17
C LEU A 45 0.96 -5.08 5.57
N ILE A 46 2.03 -5.29 6.34
CA ILE A 46 3.25 -6.00 5.91
C ILE A 46 2.90 -7.44 5.51
N GLU A 47 2.20 -8.16 6.37
CA GLU A 47 1.76 -9.54 6.13
C GLU A 47 0.86 -9.66 4.88
N LEU A 48 -0.04 -8.70 4.67
CA LEU A 48 -0.90 -8.70 3.48
C LEU A 48 -0.11 -8.41 2.20
N ILE A 49 0.89 -7.54 2.26
CA ILE A 49 1.80 -7.27 1.15
C ILE A 49 2.56 -8.55 0.77
N GLU A 50 3.09 -9.28 1.75
CA GLU A 50 3.78 -10.55 1.50
C GLU A 50 2.87 -11.60 0.86
N LYS A 51 1.67 -11.78 1.41
CA LYS A 51 0.69 -12.74 0.87
C LYS A 51 0.22 -12.42 -0.55
N TYR A 52 0.27 -11.15 -0.94
CA TYR A 52 -0.11 -10.69 -2.28
C TYR A 52 1.04 -10.79 -3.27
N ALA A 53 2.26 -10.48 -2.85
CA ALA A 53 3.40 -10.36 -3.73
C ALA A 53 3.93 -11.74 -4.17
N LEU A 54 3.86 -12.02 -5.47
CA LEU A 54 4.59 -13.16 -6.03
C LEU A 54 6.10 -12.88 -6.03
N PRO A 55 6.96 -13.90 -5.91
CA PRO A 55 8.40 -13.71 -5.97
C PRO A 55 8.85 -12.93 -7.21
N GLY A 56 9.56 -11.83 -7.01
CA GLY A 56 10.01 -10.94 -8.09
C GLY A 56 8.96 -9.95 -8.60
N TYR A 57 7.74 -9.98 -8.07
CA TYR A 57 6.71 -9.00 -8.39
C TYR A 57 6.97 -7.67 -7.67
N GLN A 58 6.79 -6.57 -8.39
CA GLN A 58 6.97 -5.22 -7.86
C GLN A 58 5.59 -4.59 -7.66
N LEU A 59 5.20 -4.40 -6.41
CA LEU A 59 3.92 -3.79 -6.10
C LEU A 59 3.91 -2.30 -6.45
N THR A 60 2.80 -1.88 -7.02
CA THR A 60 2.51 -0.46 -7.22
C THR A 60 1.87 0.15 -5.96
N GLN A 61 2.00 1.46 -5.80
CA GLN A 61 1.29 2.18 -4.75
C GLN A 61 -0.24 1.99 -4.85
N LEU A 62 -0.77 1.84 -6.08
CA LEU A 62 -2.18 1.59 -6.31
C LEU A 62 -2.62 0.28 -5.66
N GLU A 63 -1.87 -0.80 -5.86
CA GLU A 63 -2.20 -2.10 -5.28
C GLU A 63 -2.19 -2.06 -3.76
N ILE A 64 -1.20 -1.42 -3.14
CA ILE A 64 -1.15 -1.28 -1.67
C ILE A 64 -2.35 -0.48 -1.16
N GLN A 65 -2.80 0.55 -1.87
CA GLN A 65 -4.02 1.29 -1.53
C GLN A 65 -5.25 0.37 -1.53
N LYS A 66 -5.33 -0.54 -2.50
CA LYS A 66 -6.47 -1.48 -2.62
C LYS A 66 -6.42 -2.59 -1.58
N LEU A 67 -5.23 -3.12 -1.31
CA LEU A 67 -5.01 -4.09 -0.24
C LEU A 67 -5.42 -3.52 1.13
N ALA A 68 -4.93 -2.33 1.47
CA ALA A 68 -5.27 -1.66 2.72
C ALA A 68 -6.77 -1.33 2.81
N TYR A 69 -7.41 -0.96 1.68
CA TYR A 69 -8.86 -0.77 1.63
C TYR A 69 -9.63 -2.05 1.98
N LEU A 70 -9.29 -3.16 1.34
CA LEU A 70 -9.97 -4.44 1.59
C LEU A 70 -9.74 -4.93 3.02
N LEU A 71 -8.55 -4.74 3.56
CA LEU A 71 -8.24 -5.11 4.92
C LEU A 71 -9.07 -4.28 5.94
N GLN A 72 -9.20 -2.98 5.71
CA GLN A 72 -10.08 -2.14 6.54
C GLN A 72 -11.56 -2.51 6.35
N ALA A 73 -12.01 -2.82 5.15
CA ALA A 73 -13.37 -3.27 4.88
C ALA A 73 -13.66 -4.64 5.54
N ALA A 74 -12.65 -5.50 5.69
CA ALA A 74 -12.75 -6.76 6.43
C ALA A 74 -12.83 -6.57 7.95
N GLY A 75 -12.73 -5.33 8.45
CA GLY A 75 -12.86 -4.97 9.86
C GLY A 75 -11.55 -4.71 10.59
N GLU A 76 -10.39 -4.69 9.90
CA GLU A 76 -9.14 -4.28 10.54
C GLU A 76 -9.13 -2.76 10.77
N PRO A 77 -8.93 -2.25 12.01
CA PRO A 77 -9.08 -0.84 12.32
C PRO A 77 -7.87 -0.01 11.87
N LEU A 78 -7.62 0.06 10.55
CA LEU A 78 -6.48 0.80 9.99
C LEU A 78 -6.60 2.32 10.16
N ARG A 79 -7.83 2.83 10.33
CA ARG A 79 -8.16 4.28 10.46
C ARG A 79 -7.72 5.09 9.23
N LEU A 80 -7.96 4.51 8.05
CA LEU A 80 -7.72 5.15 6.77
C LEU A 80 -9.00 5.85 6.29
N ASN A 81 -8.86 7.06 5.77
CA ASN A 81 -9.98 7.88 5.32
C ASN A 81 -10.17 7.70 3.81
N TYR A 82 -10.96 6.69 3.44
CA TYR A 82 -11.21 6.38 2.05
C TYR A 82 -12.24 7.31 1.43
N VAL A 83 -11.94 7.77 0.22
CA VAL A 83 -12.83 8.55 -0.64
C VAL A 83 -12.83 7.96 -2.05
N LYS A 84 -13.88 8.24 -2.81
CA LYS A 84 -13.98 7.91 -4.24
C LYS A 84 -12.96 8.73 -5.04
N GLN A 85 -12.09 8.05 -5.79
CA GLN A 85 -11.09 8.67 -6.66
C GLN A 85 -11.06 7.98 -8.03
N GLN A 86 -10.32 8.53 -9.00
CA GLN A 86 -10.25 8.07 -10.38
C GLN A 86 -10.03 6.55 -10.52
N TYR A 87 -9.18 5.98 -9.68
CA TYR A 87 -8.79 4.57 -9.68
C TYR A 87 -9.46 3.75 -8.54
N GLY A 88 -10.68 4.12 -8.18
CA GLY A 88 -11.40 3.46 -7.08
C GLY A 88 -11.15 4.13 -5.72
N PRO A 89 -11.43 3.44 -4.59
CA PRO A 89 -11.24 3.99 -3.25
C PRO A 89 -9.78 4.32 -2.99
N TYR A 90 -9.54 5.49 -2.40
CA TYR A 90 -8.20 6.01 -2.12
C TYR A 90 -8.18 6.69 -0.74
N ALA A 91 -7.14 6.46 0.04
CA ALA A 91 -6.91 7.11 1.33
C ALA A 91 -5.57 7.85 1.32
N GLU A 92 -5.63 9.19 1.34
CA GLU A 92 -4.41 10.01 1.36
C GLU A 92 -3.55 9.74 2.60
N ASN A 93 -4.18 9.47 3.75
CA ASN A 93 -3.46 9.23 4.99
C ASN A 93 -2.70 7.89 5.05
N LEU A 94 -2.88 6.97 4.10
CA LEU A 94 -2.03 5.79 3.96
C LEU A 94 -0.57 6.18 3.64
N HIS A 95 -0.37 7.32 2.99
CA HIS A 95 0.95 7.87 2.73
C HIS A 95 1.84 7.93 3.98
N PHE A 96 1.30 8.42 5.11
CA PHE A 96 2.07 8.52 6.35
C PHE A 96 2.52 7.15 6.89
N VAL A 97 1.69 6.13 6.69
CA VAL A 97 2.05 4.75 7.08
C VAL A 97 3.19 4.24 6.21
N LEU A 98 3.07 4.36 4.89
CA LEU A 98 4.09 3.90 3.94
C LEU A 98 5.41 4.66 4.11
N GLN A 99 5.35 5.98 4.33
CA GLN A 99 6.53 6.80 4.60
C GLN A 99 7.24 6.36 5.90
N THR A 100 6.46 6.03 6.94
CA THR A 100 7.01 5.54 8.20
C THR A 100 7.68 4.17 8.04
N LEU A 101 7.13 3.29 7.21
CA LEU A 101 7.67 1.95 6.97
C LEU A 101 8.86 1.95 6.00
N ASN A 102 8.96 2.97 5.14
CA ASN A 102 9.98 3.03 4.09
C ASN A 102 11.39 3.09 4.67
N GLY A 103 12.27 2.21 4.18
CA GLY A 103 13.64 2.03 4.66
C GLY A 103 13.78 1.17 5.91
N HIS A 104 12.67 0.76 6.56
CA HIS A 104 12.68 -0.04 7.79
C HIS A 104 12.02 -1.42 7.62
N TYR A 105 10.92 -1.50 6.90
CA TYR A 105 10.15 -2.71 6.63
C TYR A 105 9.83 -2.89 5.14
N LEU A 106 9.76 -1.80 4.40
CA LEU A 106 9.60 -1.79 2.96
C LEU A 106 10.55 -0.76 2.32
N THR A 107 10.75 -0.86 1.03
CA THR A 107 11.50 0.10 0.23
C THR A 107 10.81 0.39 -1.09
N GLY A 108 11.28 1.40 -1.84
CA GLY A 108 10.73 1.79 -3.12
C GLY A 108 9.61 2.83 -3.06
N TYR A 109 9.25 3.32 -1.87
CA TYR A 109 8.20 4.34 -1.70
C TYR A 109 8.69 5.78 -1.92
N GLY A 110 9.95 6.03 -2.21
CA GLY A 110 10.69 7.29 -2.30
C GLY A 110 9.89 8.58 -2.52
N ASP A 111 9.62 8.91 -3.78
CA ASP A 111 9.12 10.22 -4.23
C ASP A 111 7.59 10.30 -4.47
N ARG A 112 6.80 9.37 -3.94
CA ARG A 112 5.35 9.23 -4.24
C ARG A 112 5.04 8.97 -5.72
N SER A 113 6.02 8.54 -6.51
CA SER A 113 5.83 8.21 -7.91
C SER A 113 4.79 7.11 -8.06
N ARG A 114 3.87 7.26 -9.01
CA ARG A 114 2.91 6.20 -9.37
C ARG A 114 3.59 4.92 -9.87
N ARG A 115 4.85 5.03 -10.27
CA ARG A 115 5.71 3.93 -10.70
C ARG A 115 6.60 3.40 -9.57
N ALA A 116 6.34 3.78 -8.32
CA ALA A 116 7.07 3.26 -7.18
C ALA A 116 6.93 1.73 -7.14
N ASN A 117 8.04 1.06 -7.15
CA ASN A 117 8.14 -0.39 -7.05
C ASN A 117 8.39 -0.73 -5.59
N LEU A 118 7.33 -1.04 -4.87
CA LEU A 118 7.41 -1.34 -3.45
C LEU A 118 7.69 -2.83 -3.24
N HIS A 119 8.59 -3.12 -2.33
CA HIS A 119 8.85 -4.48 -1.86
C HIS A 119 9.27 -4.47 -0.39
N LEU A 120 9.04 -5.58 0.28
CA LEU A 120 9.43 -5.75 1.68
C LEU A 120 10.95 -5.92 1.80
N LEU A 121 11.48 -5.39 2.87
CA LEU A 121 12.88 -5.63 3.26
C LEU A 121 13.02 -7.02 3.91
N PRO A 122 14.21 -7.66 3.79
CA PRO A 122 14.46 -8.95 4.43
C PRO A 122 14.16 -8.91 5.94
N GLY A 123 13.46 -9.93 6.43
CA GLY A 123 13.07 -10.06 7.83
C GLY A 123 11.81 -9.28 8.24
N ALA A 124 11.24 -8.46 7.33
CA ALA A 124 10.06 -7.65 7.65
C ALA A 124 8.81 -8.51 7.83
N ASN A 125 8.66 -9.55 7.00
CA ASN A 125 7.53 -10.46 7.09
C ASN A 125 7.61 -11.32 8.34
N GLU A 126 8.75 -11.93 8.62
CA GLU A 126 8.96 -12.79 9.77
C GLU A 126 8.70 -12.05 11.09
N GLU A 127 9.12 -10.78 11.16
CA GLU A 127 8.86 -9.94 12.33
C GLU A 127 7.36 -9.59 12.44
N ALA A 128 6.69 -9.30 11.32
CA ALA A 128 5.27 -9.00 11.31
C ALA A 128 4.41 -10.23 11.67
N GLU A 129 4.74 -11.39 11.12
CA GLU A 129 4.07 -12.66 11.40
C GLU A 129 4.20 -13.02 12.89
N SER A 130 5.43 -12.99 13.43
CA SER A 130 5.69 -13.24 14.86
C SER A 130 4.96 -12.24 15.75
N PHE A 131 4.92 -10.96 15.36
CA PHE A 131 4.17 -9.95 16.11
C PHE A 131 2.67 -10.24 16.13
N LEU A 132 2.11 -10.81 15.05
CA LEU A 132 0.69 -11.11 14.93
C LEU A 132 0.28 -12.45 15.52
N ASP A 133 1.18 -13.23 16.10
CA ASP A 133 0.87 -14.59 16.61
C ASP A 133 -0.28 -14.62 17.60
N GLU A 134 -0.38 -13.63 18.47
CA GLU A 134 -1.43 -13.51 19.48
C GLU A 134 -2.70 -12.81 18.98
N TYR A 135 -2.73 -12.31 17.73
CA TYR A 135 -3.83 -11.52 17.17
C TYR A 135 -4.68 -12.33 16.19
N THR A 136 -5.40 -13.33 16.71
CA THR A 136 -6.25 -14.26 15.93
C THR A 136 -7.24 -13.55 15.02
N ASP A 137 -7.94 -12.54 15.52
CA ASP A 137 -8.91 -11.76 14.75
C ASP A 137 -8.29 -11.10 13.51
N THR A 138 -7.07 -10.55 13.66
CA THR A 138 -6.33 -9.94 12.55
C THR A 138 -5.91 -11.00 11.53
N LYS A 139 -5.44 -12.17 11.99
CA LYS A 139 -5.10 -13.30 11.10
C LYS A 139 -6.30 -13.78 10.30
N GLU A 140 -7.48 -13.89 10.91
CA GLU A 140 -8.73 -14.26 10.23
C GLU A 140 -9.13 -13.24 9.15
N ARG A 141 -8.95 -11.94 9.44
CA ARG A 141 -9.21 -10.88 8.46
C ARG A 141 -8.22 -10.95 7.29
N LEU A 142 -6.95 -11.16 7.57
CA LEU A 142 -5.91 -11.36 6.56
C LEU A 142 -6.23 -12.54 5.64
N GLU A 143 -6.60 -13.69 6.21
CA GLU A 143 -7.00 -14.87 5.44
C GLU A 143 -8.26 -14.63 4.59
N ARG A 144 -9.22 -13.90 5.11
CA ARG A 144 -10.43 -13.52 4.35
C ARG A 144 -10.07 -12.65 3.15
N VAL A 145 -9.22 -11.64 3.34
CA VAL A 145 -8.77 -10.76 2.26
C VAL A 145 -7.92 -11.53 1.27
N SER A 146 -6.98 -12.35 1.72
CA SER A 146 -6.12 -13.17 0.85
C SER A 146 -6.94 -14.08 -0.06
N ARG A 147 -7.99 -14.72 0.45
CA ARG A 147 -8.91 -15.52 -0.39
C ARG A 147 -9.71 -14.69 -1.38
N LEU A 148 -10.12 -13.48 -0.98
CA LEU A 148 -10.91 -12.59 -1.84
C LEU A 148 -10.11 -12.09 -3.05
N ILE A 149 -8.82 -11.82 -2.87
CA ILE A 149 -7.98 -11.23 -3.91
C ILE A 149 -7.40 -12.26 -4.90
N GLN A 150 -7.58 -13.56 -4.66
CA GLN A 150 -7.13 -14.61 -5.57
C GLN A 150 -7.75 -14.43 -6.96
N GLY A 151 -6.89 -14.36 -7.99
CA GLY A 151 -7.26 -14.09 -9.37
C GLY A 151 -7.38 -12.61 -9.73
N PHE A 152 -7.16 -11.71 -8.78
CA PHE A 152 -7.15 -10.25 -9.00
C PHE A 152 -5.77 -9.63 -8.79
N GLU A 153 -4.70 -10.42 -8.73
CA GLU A 153 -3.33 -10.00 -8.39
C GLU A 153 -2.67 -9.21 -9.53
N THR A 154 -3.34 -8.16 -9.96
CA THR A 154 -2.86 -7.16 -10.93
C THR A 154 -3.37 -5.78 -10.54
N PRO A 155 -2.71 -4.68 -10.94
CA PRO A 155 -3.20 -3.33 -10.68
C PRO A 155 -4.64 -3.11 -11.16
N TYR A 156 -4.98 -3.63 -12.35
CA TYR A 156 -6.33 -3.54 -12.91
C TYR A 156 -7.33 -4.40 -12.15
N GLY A 157 -6.97 -5.65 -11.85
CA GLY A 157 -7.82 -6.55 -11.08
C GLY A 157 -8.17 -6.00 -9.71
N MET A 158 -7.19 -5.47 -9.00
CA MET A 158 -7.37 -4.84 -7.70
C MET A 158 -8.20 -3.55 -7.79
N GLU A 159 -8.00 -2.75 -8.84
CA GLU A 159 -8.82 -1.57 -9.11
C GLU A 159 -10.29 -1.96 -9.36
N LEU A 160 -10.53 -2.97 -10.19
CA LEU A 160 -11.86 -3.47 -10.51
C LEU A 160 -12.57 -3.98 -9.24
N LEU A 161 -11.95 -4.92 -8.54
CA LEU A 161 -12.49 -5.54 -7.33
C LEU A 161 -12.89 -4.48 -6.28
N THR A 162 -11.99 -3.55 -5.99
CA THR A 162 -12.24 -2.55 -4.95
C THR A 162 -13.22 -1.46 -5.38
N THR A 163 -13.30 -1.14 -6.69
CA THR A 163 -14.30 -0.21 -7.21
C THR A 163 -15.70 -0.82 -7.09
N VAL A 164 -15.88 -2.08 -7.50
CA VAL A 164 -17.17 -2.79 -7.39
C VAL A 164 -17.57 -2.93 -5.92
N HIS A 165 -16.62 -3.28 -5.05
CA HIS A 165 -16.88 -3.36 -3.62
C HIS A 165 -17.33 -2.01 -3.04
N TRP A 166 -16.65 -0.91 -3.41
CA TRP A 166 -17.04 0.44 -2.97
C TRP A 166 -18.46 0.79 -3.41
N LEU A 167 -18.80 0.56 -4.69
CA LEU A 167 -20.14 0.79 -5.23
C LEU A 167 -21.19 0.07 -4.41
N ALA A 168 -21.00 -1.23 -4.19
CA ALA A 168 -21.94 -2.06 -3.46
C ALA A 168 -22.11 -1.67 -1.98
N MET A 169 -21.09 -1.12 -1.37
CA MET A 169 -21.08 -0.77 0.06
C MET A 169 -21.51 0.66 0.33
N ASN A 170 -21.24 1.61 -0.58
CA ASN A 170 -21.38 3.03 -0.31
C ASN A 170 -22.29 3.79 -1.27
N GLU A 171 -22.59 3.26 -2.47
CA GLU A 171 -23.38 3.99 -3.48
C GLU A 171 -24.68 3.29 -3.81
N ASP A 172 -24.66 2.01 -4.19
CA ASP A 172 -25.87 1.25 -4.55
C ASP A 172 -25.83 -0.17 -3.96
N PRO A 173 -26.54 -0.42 -2.86
CA PRO A 173 -26.60 -1.75 -2.24
C PRO A 173 -27.17 -2.86 -3.15
N ALA A 174 -27.92 -2.53 -4.22
CA ALA A 174 -28.40 -3.52 -5.18
C ALA A 174 -27.27 -4.18 -5.96
N ALA A 175 -26.13 -3.47 -6.13
CA ALA A 175 -24.92 -4.02 -6.75
C ALA A 175 -24.34 -5.24 -6.01
N LYS A 176 -24.75 -5.50 -4.77
CA LYS A 176 -24.37 -6.73 -4.03
C LYS A 176 -24.98 -8.00 -4.61
N LYS A 177 -26.11 -7.89 -5.30
CA LYS A 177 -26.91 -9.02 -5.76
C LYS A 177 -27.14 -9.02 -7.27
N ASP A 178 -26.97 -7.87 -7.91
CA ASP A 178 -27.24 -7.66 -9.32
C ASP A 178 -25.96 -7.15 -10.02
N TYR A 179 -25.39 -8.03 -10.87
CA TYR A 179 -24.18 -7.70 -11.61
C TYR A 179 -24.40 -6.59 -12.65
N ILE A 180 -25.64 -6.44 -13.18
CA ILE A 180 -25.97 -5.37 -14.13
C ILE A 180 -25.90 -4.01 -13.44
N VAL A 181 -26.38 -3.93 -12.19
CA VAL A 181 -26.27 -2.72 -11.37
C VAL A 181 -24.82 -2.42 -11.06
N ALA A 182 -24.03 -3.42 -10.69
CA ALA A 182 -22.60 -3.29 -10.44
C ALA A 182 -21.85 -2.81 -11.70
N LEU A 183 -22.14 -3.40 -12.86
CA LEU A 183 -21.53 -3.02 -14.13
C LEU A 183 -21.86 -1.56 -14.51
N ARG A 184 -23.13 -1.18 -14.47
CA ARG A 184 -23.56 0.20 -14.74
C ARG A 184 -22.90 1.21 -13.81
N GLY A 185 -22.81 0.90 -12.53
CA GLY A 185 -22.13 1.73 -11.54
C GLY A 185 -20.62 1.86 -11.82
N PHE A 186 -19.99 0.76 -12.26
CA PHE A 186 -18.58 0.77 -12.65
C PHE A 186 -18.34 1.61 -13.90
N GLU A 187 -19.14 1.46 -14.95
CA GLU A 187 -19.06 2.27 -16.19
C GLU A 187 -19.36 3.76 -15.91
N ALA A 188 -20.26 4.05 -14.99
CA ALA A 188 -20.60 5.42 -14.58
C ALA A 188 -19.54 6.06 -13.66
N TRP A 189 -18.57 5.29 -13.16
CA TRP A 189 -17.56 5.78 -12.22
C TRP A 189 -16.76 6.94 -12.78
N ASN A 190 -16.26 6.80 -14.02
CA ASN A 190 -15.63 7.84 -14.83
C ASN A 190 -15.51 7.38 -16.30
N GLN A 191 -15.16 8.32 -17.19
CA GLN A 191 -15.05 8.03 -18.62
C GLN A 191 -14.07 6.88 -18.93
N ARG A 192 -12.91 6.83 -18.24
CA ARG A 192 -11.89 5.79 -18.46
C ARG A 192 -12.39 4.37 -18.19
N LYS A 193 -13.34 4.19 -17.27
CA LYS A 193 -13.89 2.87 -16.93
C LYS A 193 -14.98 2.41 -17.89
N ARG A 194 -15.44 3.30 -18.76
CA ARG A 194 -16.45 3.02 -19.79
C ARG A 194 -15.82 2.49 -21.09
N GLU A 195 -14.56 2.83 -21.35
CA GLU A 195 -13.74 2.39 -22.48
C GLU A 195 -13.03 1.07 -22.17
#